data_468d0c7ae765017219be645534283866
#
_entry.id   468d0c7ae765017219be645534283866
#
_cell.length_a   1.000
_cell.length_b   1.000
_cell.length_c   1.000
_cell.angle_alpha   90.00
_cell.angle_beta   90.00
_cell.angle_gamma   90.00
#
_symmetry.space_group_name_H-M   'P 1'
#
loop_
_entity.id
_entity.type
_entity.pdbx_description
1 polymer ?
#
loop_
_entity_poly.entity_id
_entity_poly.type
_entity_poly.pdbx_seq_one_letter_code
_entity_poly.pdbx_strand_id
1 'polypeptide(L)'
;MTGGRKPPASDLEPRCPGGNPGRRVVLGIAARRAAWAIVIAALVCTAGALPASARRHHHESRQQHQQQQLTAETVNGARFEKRVTSRGPGAVVLKAQVLLDRLGFSPGAIDARAEDNFAKALAAFQRTHDLAPSGKLDADTWEELAGSDDVPALVDYEIRDDDVKGPFTPSIPKKLEDMSTLEHLDYTGPVELLAEKFHVSEDLLRQLNRGRALDRAGSVIVVPNVRGARSDDSVARVEVDKKLKAVRAFADDGTLVAFYPASIGSKEKPAPSGTFRIRSVAEHPTYRYDPKFQFKGVKAQQPFTIRPGPNNPVGLVWIDLSKPSYGIHGTPDPTKIGKTQSHGCIRLTNWDALDLAHRVRKGVQVAFLDK
;
A
#
# COMPACT_ATOMS: atom_id res chain seq x y z
N MET A 1 36.55 -48.15 15.16
CA MET A 1 37.80 -47.81 15.90
C MET A 1 37.67 -46.34 16.23
N THR A 2 37.33 -46.12 17.46
CA THR A 2 37.97 -45.34 18.51
C THR A 2 37.98 -43.86 18.21
N GLY A 3 37.40 -43.03 18.95
CA GLY A 3 37.17 -42.79 20.36
C GLY A 3 37.44 -41.33 20.54
N GLY A 4 36.60 -40.56 21.06
CA GLY A 4 36.28 -40.26 22.43
C GLY A 4 36.99 -39.03 22.88
N ARG A 5 36.32 -38.00 23.34
CA ARG A 5 36.13 -37.50 24.72
C ARG A 5 35.81 -36.01 24.79
N LYS A 6 34.70 -35.73 25.43
CA LYS A 6 34.43 -34.53 26.26
C LYS A 6 35.04 -34.80 27.66
N PRO A 7 35.07 -33.92 28.66
CA PRO A 7 34.92 -32.47 28.91
C PRO A 7 36.10 -31.94 29.82
N PRO A 8 36.01 -31.03 30.76
CA PRO A 8 34.90 -30.51 31.55
C PRO A 8 34.81 -29.00 31.75
N ALA A 9 33.72 -28.60 32.43
CA ALA A 9 33.39 -27.33 33.02
C ALA A 9 34.29 -26.99 34.24
N SER A 10 34.42 -25.70 34.56
CA SER A 10 34.65 -25.26 35.94
C SER A 10 34.03 -23.88 36.15
N ASP A 11 33.07 -23.87 37.08
CA ASP A 11 32.53 -22.76 37.84
C ASP A 11 33.61 -21.83 38.38
N LEU A 12 33.23 -20.56 38.61
CA LEU A 12 33.59 -19.76 39.77
C LEU A 12 32.91 -18.38 39.71
N GLU A 13 31.78 -18.23 40.40
CA GLU A 13 31.51 -16.99 41.13
C GLU A 13 32.46 -16.94 42.38
N PRO A 14 32.79 -15.76 42.91
CA PRO A 14 32.02 -15.29 44.04
C PRO A 14 31.98 -13.79 44.35
N ARG A 15 30.87 -13.39 44.96
CA ARG A 15 30.72 -12.64 46.24
C ARG A 15 31.15 -11.18 46.33
N CYS A 16 30.13 -10.36 46.72
CA CYS A 16 30.25 -9.11 47.46
C CYS A 16 30.93 -9.27 48.82
N PRO A 17 31.46 -8.17 49.41
CA PRO A 17 30.88 -7.63 50.65
C PRO A 17 30.80 -6.09 50.60
N GLY A 18 29.83 -5.38 51.16
CA GLY A 18 29.34 -5.39 52.55
C GLY A 18 30.02 -4.29 53.37
N GLY A 19 29.24 -3.29 53.80
CA GLY A 19 29.76 -2.34 54.79
C GLY A 19 29.03 -0.99 54.85
N ASN A 20 28.00 -0.87 55.64
CA ASN A 20 27.46 0.28 56.30
C ASN A 20 28.27 0.51 57.63
N PRO A 21 28.17 1.55 58.47
CA PRO A 21 27.25 2.69 58.57
C PRO A 21 27.85 4.03 59.12
N GLY A 22 27.01 5.04 59.17
CA GLY A 22 27.04 5.92 60.36
C GLY A 22 27.56 7.32 60.21
N ARG A 23 26.73 8.35 60.35
CA ARG A 23 26.59 9.18 61.56
C ARG A 23 25.64 10.36 61.34
N ARG A 24 24.71 10.43 62.26
CA ARG A 24 23.90 11.62 62.56
C ARG A 24 24.79 12.75 63.05
N VAL A 25 24.46 13.99 62.67
CA VAL A 25 24.66 15.16 63.55
C VAL A 25 23.39 16.00 63.45
N VAL A 26 22.78 16.17 64.64
CA VAL A 26 21.72 17.09 64.99
C VAL A 26 22.37 18.29 65.65
N LEU A 27 21.89 19.50 65.37
CA LEU A 27 21.84 20.69 66.22
C LEU A 27 21.42 21.84 65.26
N GLY A 28 20.45 22.68 65.49
CA GLY A 28 19.76 23.10 66.71
C GLY A 28 19.60 24.62 66.68
N ILE A 29 18.33 25.07 66.76
CA ILE A 29 17.90 26.34 67.39
C ILE A 29 18.25 27.67 66.66
N ALA A 30 17.28 28.44 66.17
CA ALA A 30 16.71 29.54 66.96
C ALA A 30 15.64 30.34 66.19
N ALA A 31 14.59 30.59 66.88
CA ALA A 31 13.45 31.38 66.47
C ALA A 31 13.78 32.86 66.29
N ARG A 32 13.14 33.53 65.35
CA ARG A 32 12.76 34.95 65.44
C ARG A 32 11.36 35.15 64.88
N ARG A 33 10.46 35.53 65.80
CA ARG A 33 9.11 36.02 65.51
C ARG A 33 9.21 37.44 64.96
N ALA A 34 8.50 37.63 63.82
CA ALA A 34 8.01 38.98 63.47
C ALA A 34 6.63 38.81 62.87
N ALA A 35 5.64 39.36 63.57
CA ALA A 35 4.27 39.43 63.14
C ALA A 35 4.12 40.45 62.02
N TRP A 36 3.41 40.09 60.93
CA TRP A 36 2.76 41.04 60.00
C TRP A 36 1.36 40.55 59.67
N ALA A 37 0.47 41.53 59.71
CA ALA A 37 -0.97 41.49 59.72
C ALA A 37 -1.63 40.67 58.62
N ILE A 38 -2.75 40.07 59.00
CA ILE A 38 -3.77 39.42 58.18
C ILE A 38 -4.47 40.50 57.35
N VAL A 39 -4.34 40.37 56.02
CA VAL A 39 -5.31 40.90 55.04
C VAL A 39 -5.96 39.69 54.37
N ILE A 40 -7.14 39.33 54.85
CA ILE A 40 -8.02 38.37 54.19
C ILE A 40 -8.65 39.11 53.03
N ALA A 41 -8.08 38.93 51.84
CA ALA A 41 -8.77 39.20 50.60
C ALA A 41 -9.53 37.92 50.20
N ALA A 42 -10.84 37.92 50.38
CA ALA A 42 -11.73 36.90 49.91
C ALA A 42 -11.70 36.88 48.35
N LEU A 43 -10.86 36.03 47.79
CA LEU A 43 -10.91 35.72 46.35
C LEU A 43 -12.07 34.73 46.17
N VAL A 44 -13.24 35.28 45.82
CA VAL A 44 -14.36 34.49 45.33
C VAL A 44 -13.90 33.78 44.04
N CYS A 45 -13.55 32.49 44.15
CA CYS A 45 -13.40 31.61 43.02
C CYS A 45 -14.77 31.50 42.32
N THR A 46 -15.05 32.41 41.40
CA THR A 46 -16.06 32.15 40.37
C THR A 46 -15.52 31.04 39.46
N ALA A 47 -15.86 29.81 39.80
CA ALA A 47 -15.75 28.71 38.88
C ALA A 47 -16.67 29.04 37.69
N GLY A 48 -16.13 29.73 36.68
CA GLY A 48 -16.78 30.01 35.43
C GLY A 48 -17.16 28.69 34.77
N ALA A 49 -18.41 28.27 34.98
CA ALA A 49 -18.95 27.18 34.19
C ALA A 49 -18.90 27.63 32.73
N LEU A 50 -18.02 27.00 31.93
CA LEU A 50 -18.02 27.18 30.49
C LEU A 50 -19.45 26.98 29.97
N PRO A 51 -19.97 27.89 29.13
CA PRO A 51 -21.31 27.76 28.61
C PRO A 51 -21.53 26.38 27.95
N ALA A 52 -22.69 25.79 28.17
CA ALA A 52 -23.03 24.44 27.68
C ALA A 52 -22.81 24.27 26.17
N SER A 53 -22.84 25.37 25.40
CA SER A 53 -22.48 25.42 23.99
C SER A 53 -21.00 25.07 23.73
N ALA A 54 -20.07 25.56 24.54
CA ALA A 54 -18.63 25.27 24.37
C ALA A 54 -18.32 23.78 24.67
N ARG A 55 -19.04 23.19 25.63
CA ARG A 55 -18.91 21.74 25.90
C ARG A 55 -19.50 20.89 24.79
N ARG A 56 -20.59 21.29 24.16
CA ARG A 56 -21.16 20.59 23.01
C ARG A 56 -20.24 20.65 21.79
N HIS A 57 -19.67 21.80 21.44
CA HIS A 57 -18.71 21.92 20.34
C HIS A 57 -17.42 21.13 20.58
N HIS A 58 -16.95 21.02 21.81
CA HIS A 58 -15.79 20.17 22.12
C HIS A 58 -16.11 18.67 22.07
N HIS A 59 -17.34 18.26 22.39
CA HIS A 59 -17.77 16.87 22.29
C HIS A 59 -18.02 16.48 20.83
N GLU A 60 -18.65 17.35 20.05
CA GLU A 60 -18.91 17.14 18.62
C GLU A 60 -17.59 17.13 17.81
N SER A 61 -16.65 18.01 18.13
CA SER A 61 -15.31 17.98 17.49
C SER A 61 -14.48 16.76 17.86
N ARG A 62 -14.59 16.23 19.09
CA ARG A 62 -13.97 14.97 19.48
C ARG A 62 -14.62 13.76 18.80
N GLN A 63 -15.94 13.72 18.68
CA GLN A 63 -16.64 12.66 17.94
C GLN A 63 -16.34 12.72 16.44
N GLN A 64 -16.27 13.91 15.83
CA GLN A 64 -15.85 14.07 14.45
C GLN A 64 -14.39 13.70 14.21
N HIS A 65 -13.49 13.94 15.16
CA HIS A 65 -12.10 13.47 15.09
C HIS A 65 -11.97 11.96 15.31
N GLN A 66 -12.80 11.34 16.14
CA GLN A 66 -12.84 9.88 16.30
C GLN A 66 -13.37 9.16 15.06
N GLN A 67 -14.31 9.76 14.31
CA GLN A 67 -14.80 9.22 13.04
C GLN A 67 -13.78 9.25 11.91
N GLN A 68 -12.67 9.97 12.05
CA GLN A 68 -11.57 10.03 11.06
C GLN A 68 -10.42 9.06 11.35
N GLN A 69 -10.42 8.36 12.47
CA GLN A 69 -9.35 7.42 12.77
C GLN A 69 -9.64 6.06 12.13
N LEU A 70 -8.85 5.70 11.13
CA LEU A 70 -8.91 4.38 10.49
C LEU A 70 -8.28 3.34 11.43
N THR A 71 -9.12 2.48 12.00
CA THR A 71 -8.71 1.31 12.79
C THR A 71 -9.34 0.06 12.19
N ALA A 72 -8.82 -1.12 12.53
CA ALA A 72 -9.40 -2.38 12.08
C ALA A 72 -10.89 -2.46 12.48
N GLU A 73 -11.25 -2.06 13.69
CA GLU A 73 -12.63 -2.04 14.17
C GLU A 73 -13.52 -1.12 13.35
N THR A 74 -13.11 0.15 13.14
CA THR A 74 -13.90 1.13 12.39
C THR A 74 -14.07 0.75 10.92
N VAL A 75 -13.05 0.15 10.30
CA VAL A 75 -13.10 -0.27 8.89
C VAL A 75 -13.91 -1.56 8.72
N ASN A 76 -13.67 -2.57 9.55
CA ASN A 76 -14.41 -3.84 9.45
C ASN A 76 -15.89 -3.64 9.79
N GLY A 77 -16.20 -2.80 10.78
CA GLY A 77 -17.57 -2.43 11.14
C GLY A 77 -18.21 -1.39 10.23
N ALA A 78 -17.51 -0.87 9.22
CA ALA A 78 -18.02 0.17 8.34
C ALA A 78 -19.26 -0.31 7.58
N ARG A 79 -20.29 0.55 7.54
CA ARG A 79 -21.54 0.36 6.79
C ARG A 79 -21.72 1.54 5.85
N PHE A 80 -22.39 1.29 4.74
CA PHE A 80 -22.71 2.38 3.81
C PHE A 80 -23.69 3.36 4.45
N GLU A 81 -23.27 4.61 4.50
CA GLU A 81 -24.12 5.74 4.85
C GLU A 81 -24.37 6.55 3.56
N LYS A 82 -25.52 7.22 3.48
CA LYS A 82 -26.05 7.90 2.26
C LYS A 82 -25.06 8.78 1.48
N ARG A 83 -23.83 8.99 1.98
CA ARG A 83 -22.87 9.86 1.33
C ARG A 83 -21.42 9.44 1.62
N VAL A 84 -20.75 8.92 0.61
CA VAL A 84 -19.28 8.81 0.62
C VAL A 84 -18.71 10.19 0.27
N THR A 85 -17.99 10.80 1.20
CA THR A 85 -17.32 12.07 0.94
C THR A 85 -15.92 11.84 0.35
N SER A 86 -15.59 12.57 -0.72
CA SER A 86 -14.24 12.55 -1.32
C SER A 86 -13.20 13.34 -0.50
N ARG A 87 -13.55 13.82 0.68
CA ARG A 87 -12.68 14.65 1.53
C ARG A 87 -11.86 13.78 2.49
N GLY A 88 -10.74 13.26 2.01
CA GLY A 88 -9.79 12.51 2.83
C GLY A 88 -10.10 11.01 2.92
N PRO A 89 -9.23 10.26 3.64
CA PRO A 89 -9.39 8.82 3.81
C PRO A 89 -10.65 8.47 4.61
N GLY A 90 -11.38 7.43 4.17
CA GLY A 90 -12.64 7.01 4.78
C GLY A 90 -12.74 5.49 4.99
N ALA A 91 -13.31 5.07 6.13
CA ALA A 91 -13.44 3.66 6.50
C ALA A 91 -14.28 2.86 5.48
N VAL A 92 -15.40 3.42 5.02
CA VAL A 92 -16.27 2.79 4.00
C VAL A 92 -15.53 2.61 2.68
N VAL A 93 -14.76 3.64 2.25
CA VAL A 93 -13.97 3.57 1.01
C VAL A 93 -12.87 2.53 1.13
N LEU A 94 -12.15 2.51 2.26
CA LEU A 94 -11.11 1.52 2.50
C LEU A 94 -11.67 0.10 2.45
N LYS A 95 -12.78 -0.16 3.13
CA LYS A 95 -13.44 -1.47 3.08
C LYS A 95 -13.83 -1.82 1.64
N ALA A 96 -14.45 -0.90 0.90
CA ALA A 96 -14.83 -1.14 -0.49
C ALA A 96 -13.62 -1.40 -1.41
N GLN A 97 -12.50 -0.67 -1.22
CA GLN A 97 -11.26 -0.90 -1.98
C GLN A 97 -10.71 -2.32 -1.75
N VAL A 98 -10.70 -2.79 -0.50
CA VAL A 98 -10.23 -4.14 -0.16
C VAL A 98 -11.14 -5.21 -0.77
N LEU A 99 -12.47 -5.02 -0.68
CA LEU A 99 -13.44 -5.96 -1.26
C LEU A 99 -13.32 -6.03 -2.79
N LEU A 100 -13.20 -4.89 -3.46
CA LEU A 100 -12.98 -4.82 -4.91
C LEU A 100 -11.67 -5.53 -5.31
N ASP A 101 -10.58 -5.28 -4.60
CA ASP A 101 -9.28 -5.94 -4.87
C ASP A 101 -9.39 -7.46 -4.75
N ARG A 102 -10.09 -7.97 -3.73
CA ARG A 102 -10.36 -9.40 -3.56
C ARG A 102 -11.11 -10.02 -4.74
N LEU A 103 -12.05 -9.28 -5.30
CA LEU A 103 -12.89 -9.73 -6.43
C LEU A 103 -12.22 -9.54 -7.79
N GLY A 104 -10.96 -9.09 -7.83
CA GLY A 104 -10.23 -8.85 -9.08
C GLY A 104 -10.51 -7.51 -9.75
N PHE A 105 -11.26 -6.62 -9.10
CA PHE A 105 -11.48 -5.23 -9.56
C PHE A 105 -10.50 -4.31 -8.84
N SER A 106 -9.23 -4.31 -9.26
CA SER A 106 -8.19 -3.55 -8.59
C SER A 106 -8.49 -2.05 -8.54
N PRO A 107 -8.43 -1.41 -7.37
CA PRO A 107 -8.46 0.04 -7.27
C PRO A 107 -7.07 0.69 -7.48
N GLY A 108 -6.04 -0.09 -7.85
CA GLY A 108 -4.64 0.28 -7.76
C GLY A 108 -4.15 0.22 -6.31
N ALA A 109 -3.29 1.14 -5.89
CA ALA A 109 -2.88 1.19 -4.49
C ALA A 109 -4.06 1.57 -3.59
N ILE A 110 -4.37 0.71 -2.61
CA ILE A 110 -5.39 0.95 -1.59
C ILE A 110 -4.93 2.13 -0.73
N ASP A 111 -5.71 3.23 -0.71
CA ASP A 111 -5.35 4.49 -0.06
C ASP A 111 -6.48 5.11 0.77
N ALA A 112 -7.61 4.41 0.87
CA ALA A 112 -8.85 4.84 1.52
C ALA A 112 -9.50 6.09 0.89
N ARG A 113 -9.12 6.47 -0.36
CA ARG A 113 -9.63 7.67 -1.04
C ARG A 113 -10.58 7.30 -2.18
N ALA A 114 -11.69 8.04 -2.29
CA ALA A 114 -12.64 7.89 -3.38
C ALA A 114 -12.15 8.69 -4.62
N GLU A 115 -11.05 8.24 -5.22
CA GLU A 115 -10.45 8.86 -6.41
C GLU A 115 -10.80 8.09 -7.70
N ASP A 116 -10.25 8.55 -8.82
CA ASP A 116 -10.58 8.09 -10.18
C ASP A 116 -10.42 6.57 -10.39
N ASN A 117 -9.34 5.96 -9.88
CA ASN A 117 -9.13 4.51 -10.01
C ASN A 117 -10.20 3.70 -9.25
N PHE A 118 -10.57 4.16 -8.04
CA PHE A 118 -11.64 3.55 -7.27
C PHE A 118 -12.99 3.64 -8.01
N ALA A 119 -13.31 4.81 -8.58
CA ALA A 119 -14.53 4.98 -9.37
C ALA A 119 -14.58 4.07 -10.60
N LYS A 120 -13.44 3.87 -11.28
CA LYS A 120 -13.33 2.94 -12.43
C LYS A 120 -13.50 1.49 -12.02
N ALA A 121 -12.88 1.07 -10.90
CA ALA A 121 -13.03 -0.26 -10.36
C ALA A 121 -14.49 -0.55 -9.97
N LEU A 122 -15.16 0.41 -9.31
CA LEU A 122 -16.59 0.33 -9.02
C LEU A 122 -17.43 0.19 -10.29
N ALA A 123 -17.18 1.01 -11.31
CA ALA A 123 -17.95 0.94 -12.56
C ALA A 123 -17.74 -0.39 -13.29
N ALA A 124 -16.55 -0.98 -13.20
CA ALA A 124 -16.27 -2.30 -13.74
C ALA A 124 -17.03 -3.40 -12.96
N PHE A 125 -16.98 -3.36 -11.63
CA PHE A 125 -17.74 -4.24 -10.74
C PHE A 125 -19.24 -4.13 -11.00
N GLN A 126 -19.81 -2.92 -10.98
CA GLN A 126 -21.22 -2.66 -11.22
C GLN A 126 -21.71 -3.27 -12.55
N ARG A 127 -20.92 -3.11 -13.62
CA ARG A 127 -21.26 -3.67 -14.94
C ARG A 127 -21.30 -5.19 -14.92
N THR A 128 -20.45 -5.85 -14.17
CA THR A 128 -20.36 -7.32 -14.10
C THR A 128 -21.48 -7.90 -13.23
N HIS A 129 -22.10 -7.08 -12.38
CA HIS A 129 -23.18 -7.48 -11.47
C HIS A 129 -24.54 -6.84 -11.86
N ASP A 130 -24.70 -6.49 -13.14
CA ASP A 130 -25.94 -5.93 -13.69
C ASP A 130 -26.46 -4.66 -12.98
N LEU A 131 -25.55 -3.91 -12.33
CA LEU A 131 -25.83 -2.62 -11.71
C LEU A 131 -25.52 -1.47 -12.69
N ALA A 132 -26.14 -0.31 -12.46
CA ALA A 132 -25.83 0.90 -13.25
C ALA A 132 -24.34 1.28 -13.07
N PRO A 133 -23.50 1.30 -14.13
CA PRO A 133 -22.04 1.49 -14.02
C PRO A 133 -21.68 2.97 -13.78
N SER A 134 -22.18 3.52 -12.68
CA SER A 134 -22.02 4.93 -12.29
C SER A 134 -20.62 5.27 -11.77
N GLY A 135 -19.86 4.28 -11.32
CA GLY A 135 -18.59 4.45 -10.62
C GLY A 135 -18.72 5.13 -9.25
N LYS A 136 -19.95 5.22 -8.73
CA LYS A 136 -20.24 5.75 -7.40
C LYS A 136 -20.62 4.60 -6.48
N LEU A 137 -20.13 4.66 -5.25
CA LEU A 137 -20.57 3.74 -4.22
C LEU A 137 -21.94 4.20 -3.72
N ASP A 138 -22.99 3.46 -4.07
CA ASP A 138 -24.38 3.63 -3.63
C ASP A 138 -24.82 2.41 -2.80
N ALA A 139 -26.08 2.41 -2.36
CA ALA A 139 -26.59 1.36 -1.48
C ALA A 139 -26.61 0.00 -2.17
N ASP A 140 -27.07 -0.07 -3.42
CA ASP A 140 -27.16 -1.32 -4.19
C ASP A 140 -25.78 -1.90 -4.45
N THR A 141 -24.83 -1.03 -4.84
CA THR A 141 -23.42 -1.43 -5.03
C THR A 141 -22.79 -1.92 -3.72
N TRP A 142 -23.10 -1.27 -2.60
CA TRP A 142 -22.60 -1.70 -1.30
C TRP A 142 -23.17 -3.04 -0.86
N GLU A 143 -24.44 -3.24 -1.06
CA GLU A 143 -25.13 -4.50 -0.73
C GLU A 143 -24.53 -5.66 -1.54
N GLU A 144 -24.33 -5.48 -2.83
CA GLU A 144 -23.71 -6.47 -3.71
C GLU A 144 -22.26 -6.74 -3.35
N LEU A 145 -21.50 -5.68 -3.03
CA LEU A 145 -20.07 -5.79 -2.73
C LEU A 145 -19.78 -6.36 -1.33
N ALA A 146 -20.58 -6.00 -0.33
CA ALA A 146 -20.32 -6.28 1.08
C ALA A 146 -21.35 -7.21 1.74
N GLY A 147 -22.47 -7.48 1.07
CA GLY A 147 -23.59 -8.20 1.67
C GLY A 147 -23.33 -9.68 1.99
N SER A 148 -22.40 -10.30 1.25
CA SER A 148 -22.06 -11.73 1.41
C SER A 148 -20.64 -11.97 1.96
N ASP A 149 -19.86 -10.92 2.24
CA ASP A 149 -18.47 -11.07 2.70
C ASP A 149 -18.35 -10.81 4.20
N ASP A 150 -18.34 -11.91 5.00
CA ASP A 150 -18.12 -11.90 6.44
C ASP A 150 -16.62 -11.84 6.80
N VAL A 151 -15.71 -11.87 5.81
CA VAL A 151 -14.27 -11.86 6.03
C VAL A 151 -13.79 -10.44 6.31
N PRO A 152 -13.08 -10.18 7.41
CA PRO A 152 -12.61 -8.84 7.76
C PRO A 152 -11.79 -8.20 6.63
N ALA A 153 -12.06 -6.92 6.33
CA ALA A 153 -11.30 -6.16 5.35
C ALA A 153 -9.89 -5.81 5.83
N LEU A 154 -9.73 -5.57 7.13
CA LEU A 154 -8.44 -5.40 7.77
C LEU A 154 -8.20 -6.52 8.78
N VAL A 155 -6.97 -7.02 8.82
CA VAL A 155 -6.53 -8.10 9.71
C VAL A 155 -5.22 -7.74 10.38
N ASP A 156 -4.95 -8.38 11.52
CA ASP A 156 -3.64 -8.34 12.13
C ASP A 156 -2.67 -9.25 11.35
N TYR A 157 -1.46 -8.77 11.17
CA TYR A 157 -0.36 -9.48 10.54
C TYR A 157 0.89 -9.38 11.41
N GLU A 158 1.47 -10.50 11.78
CA GLU A 158 2.77 -10.54 12.43
C GLU A 158 3.87 -10.47 11.38
N ILE A 159 4.71 -9.44 11.46
CA ILE A 159 5.85 -9.23 10.56
C ILE A 159 6.82 -10.41 10.72
N ARG A 160 7.15 -11.07 9.61
CA ARG A 160 8.06 -12.23 9.59
C ARG A 160 9.50 -11.79 9.40
N ASP A 161 10.44 -12.67 9.76
CA ASP A 161 11.86 -12.42 9.51
C ASP A 161 12.15 -12.09 8.03
N ASP A 162 11.50 -12.78 7.10
CA ASP A 162 11.69 -12.54 5.67
C ASP A 162 11.18 -11.17 5.20
N ASP A 163 10.24 -10.55 5.92
CA ASP A 163 9.75 -9.20 5.58
C ASP A 163 10.76 -8.09 5.94
N VAL A 164 11.70 -8.39 6.84
CA VAL A 164 12.67 -7.40 7.34
C VAL A 164 14.13 -7.74 7.05
N LYS A 165 14.40 -8.97 6.57
CA LYS A 165 15.76 -9.46 6.31
C LYS A 165 16.37 -8.83 5.06
N GLY A 166 15.56 -8.49 4.07
CA GLY A 166 16.03 -8.03 2.77
C GLY A 166 16.52 -9.17 1.87
N PRO A 167 17.31 -8.85 0.85
CA PRO A 167 18.04 -7.59 0.65
C PRO A 167 17.15 -6.38 0.38
N PHE A 168 17.67 -5.18 0.73
CA PHE A 168 17.04 -3.90 0.45
C PHE A 168 18.02 -2.98 -0.28
N THR A 169 17.48 -2.10 -1.12
CA THR A 169 18.23 -1.04 -1.81
C THR A 169 17.74 0.32 -1.30
N PRO A 170 18.28 0.86 -0.20
CA PRO A 170 17.71 2.00 0.53
C PRO A 170 17.59 3.29 -0.30
N SER A 171 18.30 3.38 -1.42
CA SER A 171 18.25 4.55 -2.29
C SER A 171 18.28 4.12 -3.76
N ILE A 172 17.19 4.43 -4.45
CA ILE A 172 17.09 4.18 -5.90
C ILE A 172 17.34 5.50 -6.64
N PRO A 173 18.37 5.58 -7.50
CA PRO A 173 18.63 6.75 -8.34
C PRO A 173 17.48 7.06 -9.27
N LYS A 174 17.27 8.34 -9.58
CA LYS A 174 16.22 8.76 -10.54
C LYS A 174 16.63 8.57 -12.00
N LYS A 175 17.91 8.56 -12.30
CA LYS A 175 18.42 8.38 -13.67
C LYS A 175 18.63 6.92 -13.97
N LEU A 176 18.17 6.49 -15.14
CA LEU A 176 18.30 5.10 -15.57
C LEU A 176 19.76 4.65 -15.67
N GLU A 177 20.64 5.56 -16.09
CA GLU A 177 22.09 5.30 -16.16
C GLU A 177 22.67 4.94 -14.78
N ASP A 178 22.27 5.70 -13.76
CA ASP A 178 22.74 5.48 -12.39
C ASP A 178 22.14 4.19 -11.79
N MET A 179 20.87 3.85 -12.15
CA MET A 179 20.25 2.57 -11.76
C MET A 179 21.03 1.36 -12.33
N SER A 180 21.64 1.49 -13.51
CA SER A 180 22.39 0.39 -14.12
C SER A 180 23.67 0.00 -13.35
N THR A 181 24.13 0.85 -12.46
CA THR A 181 25.29 0.58 -11.61
C THR A 181 24.96 -0.19 -10.34
N LEU A 182 23.68 -0.32 -10.00
CA LEU A 182 23.25 -1.05 -8.82
C LEU A 182 23.26 -2.56 -9.07
N GLU A 183 23.66 -3.32 -8.06
CA GLU A 183 23.63 -4.79 -8.13
C GLU A 183 22.21 -5.35 -8.04
N HIS A 184 21.33 -4.66 -7.31
CA HIS A 184 19.93 -5.03 -7.08
C HIS A 184 19.04 -3.79 -7.10
N LEU A 185 17.81 -3.99 -7.50
CA LEU A 185 16.74 -2.97 -7.42
C LEU A 185 15.60 -3.51 -6.54
N ASP A 186 16.00 -3.99 -5.36
CA ASP A 186 15.09 -4.50 -4.35
C ASP A 186 14.24 -3.37 -3.76
N TYR A 187 13.30 -3.72 -2.88
CA TYR A 187 12.57 -2.74 -2.10
C TYR A 187 13.51 -1.81 -1.34
N THR A 188 13.13 -0.58 -1.12
CA THR A 188 13.93 0.40 -0.36
C THR A 188 13.96 0.08 1.13
N GLY A 189 13.03 -0.72 1.61
CA GLY A 189 12.95 -1.18 2.98
C GLY A 189 11.69 -2.00 3.26
N PRO A 190 11.53 -2.46 4.51
CA PRO A 190 10.39 -3.30 4.91
C PRO A 190 9.02 -2.65 4.66
N VAL A 191 8.92 -1.33 4.79
CA VAL A 191 7.64 -0.63 4.62
C VAL A 191 7.15 -0.70 3.19
N GLU A 192 8.03 -0.50 2.20
CA GLU A 192 7.69 -0.63 0.79
C GLU A 192 7.32 -2.07 0.45
N LEU A 193 8.10 -3.05 0.93
CA LEU A 193 7.80 -4.48 0.77
C LEU A 193 6.41 -4.82 1.32
N LEU A 194 6.11 -4.40 2.55
CA LEU A 194 4.81 -4.65 3.19
C LEU A 194 3.67 -3.91 2.46
N ALA A 195 3.91 -2.69 1.99
CA ALA A 195 2.93 -1.93 1.24
C ALA A 195 2.55 -2.65 -0.08
N GLU A 196 3.52 -3.12 -0.84
CA GLU A 196 3.27 -3.90 -2.06
C GLU A 196 2.64 -5.27 -1.75
N LYS A 197 3.11 -5.96 -0.73
CA LYS A 197 2.59 -7.25 -0.28
C LYS A 197 1.09 -7.20 0.06
N PHE A 198 0.61 -6.08 0.58
CA PHE A 198 -0.77 -5.87 0.97
C PHE A 198 -1.52 -4.87 0.07
N HIS A 199 -0.99 -4.57 -1.11
CA HIS A 199 -1.59 -3.71 -2.15
C HIS A 199 -1.97 -2.31 -1.64
N VAL A 200 -1.31 -1.82 -0.60
CA VAL A 200 -1.64 -0.58 0.10
C VAL A 200 -0.58 0.49 -0.15
N SER A 201 -0.98 1.77 -0.13
CA SER A 201 0.00 2.84 -0.16
C SER A 201 0.80 2.86 1.16
N GLU A 202 2.10 3.18 1.10
CA GLU A 202 2.93 3.30 2.32
C GLU A 202 2.33 4.29 3.32
N ASP A 203 1.76 5.40 2.84
CA ASP A 203 1.15 6.41 3.69
C ASP A 203 -0.02 5.83 4.50
N LEU A 204 -0.90 5.05 3.85
CA LEU A 204 -2.01 4.40 4.54
C LEU A 204 -1.51 3.30 5.48
N LEU A 205 -0.52 2.50 5.08
CA LEU A 205 0.08 1.49 5.95
C LEU A 205 0.63 2.12 7.24
N ARG A 206 1.37 3.22 7.12
CA ARG A 206 1.87 4.00 8.27
C ARG A 206 0.73 4.61 9.09
N GLN A 207 -0.32 5.10 8.44
CA GLN A 207 -1.49 5.68 9.13
C GLN A 207 -2.24 4.65 9.96
N LEU A 208 -2.46 3.44 9.42
CA LEU A 208 -3.12 2.33 10.13
C LEU A 208 -2.31 1.83 11.32
N ASN A 209 -0.99 2.00 11.28
CA ASN A 209 -0.04 1.43 12.24
C ASN A 209 0.76 2.49 13.01
N ARG A 210 0.13 3.64 13.31
CA ARG A 210 0.80 4.70 14.10
C ARG A 210 1.31 4.16 15.42
N GLY A 211 2.61 4.38 15.68
CA GLY A 211 3.28 3.94 16.91
C GLY A 211 3.69 2.46 16.93
N ARG A 212 3.45 1.69 15.85
CA ARG A 212 3.95 0.32 15.69
C ARG A 212 5.23 0.31 14.85
N ALA A 213 6.15 -0.60 15.15
CA ALA A 213 7.34 -0.82 14.34
C ALA A 213 6.97 -1.61 13.08
N LEU A 214 7.26 -1.04 11.91
CA LEU A 214 7.00 -1.66 10.60
C LEU A 214 8.26 -2.35 10.01
N ASP A 215 9.35 -2.33 10.76
CA ASP A 215 10.67 -2.81 10.37
C ASP A 215 11.25 -3.85 11.34
N ARG A 216 10.39 -4.44 12.18
CA ARG A 216 10.80 -5.41 13.20
C ARG A 216 9.97 -6.68 13.09
N ALA A 217 10.62 -7.82 12.95
CA ALA A 217 9.99 -9.13 13.05
C ALA A 217 9.29 -9.33 14.41
N GLY A 218 8.18 -10.04 14.41
CA GLY A 218 7.32 -10.24 15.58
C GLY A 218 6.40 -9.05 15.92
N SER A 219 6.54 -7.90 15.25
CA SER A 219 5.58 -6.80 15.42
C SER A 219 4.25 -7.17 14.78
N VAL A 220 3.16 -6.96 15.51
CA VAL A 220 1.80 -7.15 14.98
C VAL A 220 1.30 -5.82 14.41
N ILE A 221 0.96 -5.82 13.13
CA ILE A 221 0.48 -4.65 12.37
C ILE A 221 -0.89 -4.92 11.75
N VAL A 222 -1.65 -3.86 11.50
CA VAL A 222 -2.93 -3.90 10.77
C VAL A 222 -2.68 -3.71 9.29
N VAL A 223 -3.20 -4.61 8.47
CA VAL A 223 -3.04 -4.61 7.01
C VAL A 223 -4.34 -4.89 6.29
N PRO A 224 -4.51 -4.44 5.03
CA PRO A 224 -5.59 -4.89 4.17
C PRO A 224 -5.54 -6.40 3.94
N ASN A 225 -6.68 -7.06 4.08
CA ASN A 225 -6.81 -8.47 3.78
C ASN A 225 -7.13 -8.67 2.29
N VAL A 226 -6.11 -8.52 1.44
CA VAL A 226 -6.22 -8.64 -0.03
C VAL A 226 -6.14 -10.09 -0.53
N ARG A 227 -5.87 -11.04 0.36
CA ARG A 227 -5.85 -12.47 0.02
C ARG A 227 -7.26 -13.03 -0.02
N GLY A 228 -8.04 -12.64 -1.01
CA GLY A 228 -9.32 -13.26 -1.32
C GLY A 228 -9.13 -14.49 -2.21
N ALA A 229 -10.22 -15.22 -2.43
CA ALA A 229 -10.29 -16.23 -3.48
C ALA A 229 -10.24 -15.50 -4.84
N ARG A 230 -9.04 -15.23 -5.35
CA ARG A 230 -8.90 -14.85 -6.76
C ARG A 230 -9.30 -16.06 -7.58
N SER A 231 -10.19 -15.85 -8.52
CA SER A 231 -10.50 -16.88 -9.49
C SER A 231 -9.22 -17.23 -10.26
N ASP A 232 -8.89 -18.52 -10.33
CA ASP A 232 -7.82 -19.06 -11.18
C ASP A 232 -8.24 -19.08 -12.66
N ASP A 233 -9.31 -18.38 -13.04
CA ASP A 233 -9.83 -18.38 -14.40
C ASP A 233 -8.79 -17.88 -15.39
N SER A 234 -8.56 -18.72 -16.37
CA SER A 234 -7.63 -18.38 -17.45
C SER A 234 -8.21 -17.25 -18.31
N VAL A 235 -7.38 -16.28 -18.61
CA VAL A 235 -7.74 -15.16 -19.48
C VAL A 235 -7.59 -15.58 -20.94
N ALA A 236 -8.68 -15.43 -21.70
CA ALA A 236 -8.72 -15.67 -23.14
C ALA A 236 -8.43 -14.40 -23.96
N ARG A 237 -8.79 -13.25 -23.43
CA ARG A 237 -8.66 -11.96 -24.11
C ARG A 237 -8.36 -10.84 -23.11
N VAL A 238 -7.48 -9.93 -23.51
CA VAL A 238 -7.15 -8.71 -22.78
C VAL A 238 -7.55 -7.50 -23.61
N GLU A 239 -8.13 -6.50 -22.99
CA GLU A 239 -8.41 -5.20 -23.58
C GLU A 239 -7.65 -4.11 -22.85
N VAL A 240 -6.96 -3.26 -23.61
CA VAL A 240 -6.28 -2.05 -23.11
C VAL A 240 -7.12 -0.86 -23.54
N ASP A 241 -7.89 -0.33 -22.60
CA ASP A 241 -8.75 0.83 -22.83
C ASP A 241 -7.97 2.13 -22.55
N LYS A 242 -7.58 2.82 -23.62
CA LYS A 242 -6.74 4.02 -23.53
C LYS A 242 -7.48 5.20 -22.91
N LYS A 243 -8.78 5.32 -23.16
CA LYS A 243 -9.61 6.41 -22.62
C LYS A 243 -9.89 6.22 -21.16
N LEU A 244 -10.26 5.00 -20.77
CA LEU A 244 -10.50 4.64 -19.39
C LEU A 244 -9.20 4.55 -18.59
N LYS A 245 -8.04 4.37 -19.25
CA LYS A 245 -6.75 4.08 -18.65
C LYS A 245 -6.84 2.84 -17.77
N ALA A 246 -7.26 1.74 -18.36
CA ALA A 246 -7.43 0.47 -17.67
C ALA A 246 -7.11 -0.71 -18.58
N VAL A 247 -6.78 -1.83 -17.97
CA VAL A 247 -6.68 -3.15 -18.60
C VAL A 247 -7.83 -3.99 -18.06
N ARG A 248 -8.52 -4.68 -18.98
CA ARG A 248 -9.62 -5.58 -18.68
C ARG A 248 -9.26 -6.98 -19.19
N ALA A 249 -9.44 -7.97 -18.35
CA ALA A 249 -9.16 -9.37 -18.69
C ALA A 249 -10.46 -10.17 -18.70
N PHE A 250 -10.66 -10.95 -19.77
CA PHE A 250 -11.90 -11.67 -20.01
C PHE A 250 -11.64 -13.16 -20.16
N ALA A 251 -12.54 -13.98 -19.61
CA ALA A 251 -12.60 -15.41 -19.83
C ALA A 251 -13.11 -15.76 -21.26
N ASP A 252 -13.11 -17.04 -21.60
CA ASP A 252 -13.55 -17.52 -22.94
C ASP A 252 -15.04 -17.21 -23.20
N ASP A 253 -15.87 -17.24 -22.17
CA ASP A 253 -17.30 -16.92 -22.25
C ASP A 253 -17.60 -15.42 -22.38
N GLY A 254 -16.56 -14.58 -22.29
CA GLY A 254 -16.67 -13.14 -22.32
C GLY A 254 -16.89 -12.47 -20.97
N THR A 255 -16.90 -13.23 -19.88
CA THR A 255 -16.99 -12.68 -18.51
C THR A 255 -15.74 -11.87 -18.20
N LEU A 256 -15.90 -10.67 -17.62
CA LEU A 256 -14.82 -9.86 -17.10
C LEU A 256 -14.30 -10.46 -15.78
N VAL A 257 -13.13 -11.08 -15.81
CA VAL A 257 -12.54 -11.76 -14.64
C VAL A 257 -11.54 -10.91 -13.90
N ALA A 258 -11.02 -9.83 -14.51
CA ALA A 258 -10.17 -8.89 -13.80
C ALA A 258 -10.16 -7.51 -14.47
N PHE A 259 -10.01 -6.49 -13.62
CA PHE A 259 -9.89 -5.08 -13.98
C PHE A 259 -8.69 -4.48 -13.27
N TYR A 260 -7.86 -3.75 -14.01
CA TYR A 260 -6.66 -3.09 -13.49
C TYR A 260 -6.59 -1.65 -14.00
N PRO A 261 -6.45 -0.65 -13.12
CA PRO A 261 -6.12 0.70 -13.55
C PRO A 261 -4.71 0.71 -14.15
N ALA A 262 -4.50 1.54 -15.16
CA ALA A 262 -3.25 1.56 -15.91
C ALA A 262 -2.77 2.96 -16.25
N SER A 263 -1.46 3.11 -16.40
CA SER A 263 -0.85 4.27 -17.07
C SER A 263 -0.47 3.87 -18.49
N ILE A 264 -1.10 4.52 -19.49
CA ILE A 264 -1.05 4.08 -20.88
C ILE A 264 -0.59 5.22 -21.77
N GLY A 265 0.57 5.05 -22.41
CA GLY A 265 1.09 5.99 -23.40
C GLY A 265 1.15 7.45 -22.97
N SER A 266 1.57 8.29 -23.88
CA SER A 266 1.55 9.76 -23.75
C SER A 266 1.23 10.40 -25.10
N LYS A 267 1.05 11.73 -25.14
CA LYS A 267 0.91 12.45 -26.42
C LYS A 267 2.16 12.33 -27.28
N GLU A 268 3.35 12.27 -26.65
CA GLU A 268 4.65 12.18 -27.35
C GLU A 268 4.94 10.73 -27.83
N LYS A 269 4.54 9.73 -27.03
CA LYS A 269 4.66 8.30 -27.35
C LYS A 269 3.33 7.61 -27.06
N PRO A 270 2.38 7.64 -27.97
CA PRO A 270 1.07 7.01 -27.78
C PRO A 270 1.21 5.49 -27.74
N ALA A 271 0.33 4.86 -26.96
CA ALA A 271 0.18 3.42 -27.03
C ALA A 271 -0.31 3.01 -28.43
N PRO A 272 0.01 1.80 -28.89
CA PRO A 272 -0.39 1.34 -30.21
C PRO A 272 -1.92 1.21 -30.33
N SER A 273 -2.41 1.11 -31.58
CA SER A 273 -3.79 0.75 -31.89
C SER A 273 -3.82 -0.62 -32.56
N GLY A 274 -4.95 -1.31 -32.47
CA GLY A 274 -5.16 -2.62 -33.05
C GLY A 274 -5.01 -3.78 -32.06
N THR A 275 -4.92 -4.99 -32.58
CA THR A 275 -4.85 -6.22 -31.79
C THR A 275 -3.50 -6.89 -31.91
N PHE A 276 -2.92 -7.24 -30.80
CA PHE A 276 -1.64 -7.96 -30.70
C PHE A 276 -1.84 -9.27 -29.94
N ARG A 277 -0.79 -10.07 -29.84
CA ARG A 277 -0.78 -11.32 -29.08
C ARG A 277 0.33 -11.29 -28.04
N ILE A 278 0.12 -11.94 -26.92
CA ILE A 278 1.16 -12.20 -25.93
C ILE A 278 2.18 -13.18 -26.54
N ARG A 279 3.45 -12.81 -26.51
CA ARG A 279 4.57 -13.66 -26.99
C ARG A 279 5.19 -14.47 -25.87
N SER A 280 5.40 -13.82 -24.73
CA SER A 280 5.99 -14.41 -23.53
C SER A 280 5.64 -13.58 -22.30
N VAL A 281 5.79 -14.22 -21.15
CA VAL A 281 5.76 -13.59 -19.84
C VAL A 281 7.11 -13.81 -19.18
N ALA A 282 7.70 -12.78 -18.63
CA ALA A 282 8.94 -12.85 -17.88
C ALA A 282 8.70 -12.22 -16.50
N GLU A 283 8.92 -13.01 -15.45
CA GLU A 283 9.00 -12.52 -14.09
C GLU A 283 10.43 -12.09 -13.78
N HIS A 284 10.59 -11.11 -12.90
CA HIS A 284 11.87 -10.49 -12.56
C HIS A 284 12.70 -10.10 -13.79
N PRO A 285 12.13 -9.30 -14.74
CA PRO A 285 12.81 -8.94 -15.96
C PRO A 285 13.98 -8.00 -15.70
N THR A 286 15.01 -8.09 -16.53
CA THR A 286 15.97 -7.01 -16.67
C THR A 286 15.38 -5.93 -17.58
N TYR A 287 15.66 -4.66 -17.29
CA TYR A 287 15.35 -3.58 -18.22
C TYR A 287 16.57 -3.28 -19.09
N ARG A 288 16.43 -3.39 -20.41
CA ARG A 288 17.48 -3.01 -21.35
C ARG A 288 17.14 -1.69 -22.02
N TYR A 289 17.96 -0.69 -21.76
CA TYR A 289 17.92 0.56 -22.50
C TYR A 289 18.62 0.41 -23.85
N ASP A 290 17.96 0.92 -24.90
CA ASP A 290 18.58 1.05 -26.22
C ASP A 290 18.39 2.50 -26.70
N PRO A 291 19.49 3.25 -26.98
CA PRO A 291 19.42 4.66 -27.40
C PRO A 291 18.62 4.89 -28.68
N LYS A 292 18.43 3.86 -29.52
CA LYS A 292 17.56 3.93 -30.72
C LYS A 292 16.14 4.37 -30.41
N PHE A 293 15.64 4.09 -29.20
CA PHE A 293 14.27 4.43 -28.80
C PHE A 293 14.12 5.82 -28.20
N GLN A 294 15.20 6.57 -28.00
CA GLN A 294 15.23 7.98 -27.58
C GLN A 294 14.29 8.28 -26.42
N PHE A 295 14.56 7.73 -25.23
CA PHE A 295 13.77 8.05 -24.03
C PHE A 295 14.10 9.46 -23.53
N LYS A 296 13.06 10.28 -23.29
CA LYS A 296 13.20 11.63 -22.76
C LYS A 296 13.92 11.60 -21.41
N GLY A 297 14.99 12.38 -21.29
CA GLY A 297 15.78 12.51 -20.06
C GLY A 297 16.93 11.53 -19.91
N VAL A 298 17.07 10.54 -20.80
CA VAL A 298 18.21 9.64 -20.86
C VAL A 298 19.22 10.18 -21.87
N LYS A 299 20.47 10.37 -21.43
CA LYS A 299 21.54 10.94 -22.26
C LYS A 299 22.53 9.90 -22.77
N ALA A 300 22.43 8.67 -22.29
CA ALA A 300 23.31 7.59 -22.66
C ALA A 300 23.27 7.32 -24.16
N GLN A 301 24.44 7.29 -24.80
CA GLN A 301 24.61 6.98 -26.23
C GLN A 301 24.87 5.48 -26.47
N GLN A 302 25.09 4.72 -25.40
CA GLN A 302 25.32 3.26 -25.44
C GLN A 302 24.20 2.53 -24.73
N PRO A 303 23.84 1.32 -25.20
CA PRO A 303 22.91 0.47 -24.48
C PRO A 303 23.45 0.09 -23.10
N PHE A 304 22.55 -0.02 -22.13
CA PHE A 304 22.85 -0.56 -20.81
C PHE A 304 21.71 -1.41 -20.30
N THR A 305 21.98 -2.20 -19.27
CA THR A 305 21.00 -3.08 -18.65
C THR A 305 20.84 -2.73 -17.17
N ILE A 306 19.59 -2.66 -16.71
CA ILE A 306 19.24 -2.47 -15.31
C ILE A 306 18.78 -3.84 -14.76
N ARG A 307 19.27 -4.19 -13.59
CA ARG A 307 19.03 -5.47 -12.92
C ARG A 307 17.56 -5.64 -12.54
N PRO A 308 17.10 -6.89 -12.33
CA PRO A 308 15.74 -7.16 -11.83
C PRO A 308 15.48 -6.58 -10.44
N GLY A 309 14.22 -6.48 -10.08
CA GLY A 309 13.74 -6.09 -8.76
C GLY A 309 12.44 -5.32 -8.83
N PRO A 310 11.71 -5.16 -7.72
CA PRO A 310 10.47 -4.40 -7.65
C PRO A 310 10.65 -2.94 -8.11
N ASN A 311 11.82 -2.37 -7.86
CA ASN A 311 12.21 -1.00 -8.24
C ASN A 311 12.85 -0.89 -9.63
N ASN A 312 12.83 -1.96 -10.43
CA ASN A 312 13.19 -1.89 -11.85
C ASN A 312 12.17 -1.02 -12.62
N PRO A 313 12.58 -0.25 -13.64
CA PRO A 313 11.67 0.58 -14.45
C PRO A 313 10.43 -0.14 -15.01
N VAL A 314 10.51 -1.47 -15.20
CA VAL A 314 9.39 -2.31 -15.65
C VAL A 314 8.83 -3.21 -14.53
N GLY A 315 9.26 -2.98 -13.29
CA GLY A 315 8.79 -3.71 -12.11
C GLY A 315 9.10 -5.21 -12.14
N LEU A 316 8.22 -5.99 -11.53
CA LEU A 316 8.41 -7.44 -11.32
C LEU A 316 8.03 -8.30 -12.52
N VAL A 317 7.32 -7.75 -13.53
CA VAL A 317 6.79 -8.52 -14.66
C VAL A 317 6.90 -7.74 -15.95
N TRP A 318 7.23 -8.47 -17.04
CA TRP A 318 7.10 -8.03 -18.41
C TRP A 318 6.28 -9.03 -19.21
N ILE A 319 5.10 -8.64 -19.68
CA ILE A 319 4.25 -9.38 -20.59
C ILE A 319 4.52 -8.83 -22.00
N ASP A 320 5.29 -9.58 -22.80
CA ASP A 320 5.74 -9.16 -24.12
C ASP A 320 4.64 -9.32 -25.18
N LEU A 321 4.47 -8.29 -26.00
CA LEU A 321 3.48 -8.27 -27.06
C LEU A 321 4.11 -8.56 -28.44
N SER A 322 3.31 -9.03 -29.39
CA SER A 322 3.75 -9.27 -30.79
C SER A 322 4.16 -7.98 -31.51
N LYS A 323 3.86 -6.80 -30.96
CA LYS A 323 4.42 -5.53 -31.41
C LYS A 323 5.78 -5.31 -30.75
N PRO A 324 6.87 -5.18 -31.53
CA PRO A 324 8.21 -4.98 -30.97
C PRO A 324 8.27 -3.79 -30.01
N SER A 325 8.96 -3.98 -28.87
CA SER A 325 9.19 -2.97 -27.84
C SER A 325 7.95 -2.50 -27.07
N TYR A 326 6.83 -3.22 -27.18
CA TYR A 326 5.62 -2.95 -26.41
C TYR A 326 5.28 -4.11 -25.49
N GLY A 327 4.87 -3.78 -24.28
CA GLY A 327 4.49 -4.76 -23.25
C GLY A 327 3.56 -4.17 -22.20
N ILE A 328 3.03 -5.07 -21.37
CA ILE A 328 2.33 -4.73 -20.13
C ILE A 328 3.29 -5.11 -18.99
N HIS A 329 3.48 -4.21 -18.03
CA HIS A 329 4.51 -4.40 -17.02
C HIS A 329 4.19 -3.70 -15.70
N GLY A 330 4.89 -4.09 -14.63
CA GLY A 330 4.81 -3.47 -13.32
C GLY A 330 5.45 -2.07 -13.24
N THR A 331 5.52 -1.51 -12.05
CA THR A 331 6.11 -0.19 -11.80
C THR A 331 6.65 -0.07 -10.39
N PRO A 332 7.75 0.67 -10.17
CA PRO A 332 8.21 1.06 -8.82
C PRO A 332 7.33 2.13 -8.16
N ASP A 333 6.40 2.73 -8.89
CA ASP A 333 5.55 3.84 -8.41
C ASP A 333 4.05 3.48 -8.44
N PRO A 334 3.56 2.55 -7.60
CA PRO A 334 2.18 2.07 -7.66
C PRO A 334 1.13 3.17 -7.45
N THR A 335 1.41 4.17 -6.62
CA THR A 335 0.48 5.28 -6.34
C THR A 335 0.27 6.23 -7.53
N LYS A 336 1.12 6.15 -8.55
CA LYS A 336 1.04 6.97 -9.78
C LYS A 336 0.26 6.30 -10.90
N ILE A 337 -0.14 5.04 -10.74
CA ILE A 337 -0.91 4.32 -11.76
C ILE A 337 -2.26 5.02 -12.02
N GLY A 338 -2.61 5.16 -13.29
CA GLY A 338 -3.81 5.88 -13.74
C GLY A 338 -3.68 7.41 -13.71
N LYS A 339 -2.74 7.96 -12.90
CA LYS A 339 -2.54 9.40 -12.68
C LYS A 339 -1.45 10.01 -13.58
N THR A 340 -0.53 9.18 -14.08
CA THR A 340 0.58 9.62 -14.95
C THR A 340 0.51 8.95 -16.32
N GLN A 341 1.28 9.47 -17.27
CA GLN A 341 1.44 8.92 -18.60
C GLN A 341 2.67 7.98 -18.65
N SER A 342 2.69 7.06 -19.64
CA SER A 342 3.83 6.20 -19.93
C SER A 342 4.53 6.60 -21.23
N HIS A 343 5.65 5.95 -21.53
CA HIS A 343 6.38 6.12 -22.80
C HIS A 343 5.92 5.11 -23.88
N GLY A 344 4.62 4.79 -23.91
CA GLY A 344 4.02 3.91 -24.91
C GLY A 344 3.57 2.55 -24.37
N CYS A 345 4.27 1.99 -23.39
CA CYS A 345 3.90 0.73 -22.75
C CYS A 345 2.71 0.90 -21.77
N ILE A 346 2.19 -0.21 -21.29
CA ILE A 346 1.10 -0.27 -20.34
C ILE A 346 1.70 -0.59 -18.98
N ARG A 347 1.59 0.36 -18.03
CA ARG A 347 2.05 0.19 -16.65
C ARG A 347 0.89 -0.18 -15.74
N LEU A 348 1.09 -1.22 -14.96
CA LEU A 348 0.23 -1.64 -13.86
C LEU A 348 1.02 -1.52 -12.55
N THR A 349 0.37 -1.70 -11.40
CA THR A 349 1.11 -1.97 -10.17
C THR A 349 1.85 -3.29 -10.29
N ASN A 350 2.86 -3.55 -9.47
CA ASN A 350 3.59 -4.81 -9.51
C ASN A 350 2.67 -6.01 -9.23
N TRP A 351 1.77 -5.89 -8.25
CA TRP A 351 0.81 -6.97 -7.91
C TRP A 351 -0.25 -7.20 -9.00
N ASP A 352 -0.75 -6.13 -9.64
CA ASP A 352 -1.70 -6.27 -10.76
C ASP A 352 -1.04 -6.90 -11.99
N ALA A 353 0.23 -6.54 -12.26
CA ALA A 353 0.99 -7.12 -13.35
C ALA A 353 1.30 -8.61 -13.12
N LEU A 354 1.61 -8.99 -11.87
CA LEU A 354 1.79 -10.39 -11.47
C LEU A 354 0.48 -11.18 -11.57
N ASP A 355 -0.63 -10.62 -11.10
CA ASP A 355 -1.94 -11.26 -11.20
C ASP A 355 -2.33 -11.52 -12.67
N LEU A 356 -2.18 -10.50 -13.53
CA LEU A 356 -2.42 -10.66 -14.96
C LEU A 356 -1.48 -11.69 -15.59
N ALA A 357 -0.20 -11.67 -15.22
CA ALA A 357 0.82 -12.60 -15.74
C ALA A 357 0.49 -14.07 -15.45
N HIS A 358 -0.04 -14.35 -14.24
CA HIS A 358 -0.45 -15.70 -13.85
C HIS A 358 -1.71 -16.20 -14.59
N ARG A 359 -2.56 -15.28 -15.07
CA ARG A 359 -3.81 -15.61 -15.77
C ARG A 359 -3.65 -15.76 -17.28
N VAL A 360 -2.61 -15.16 -17.87
CA VAL A 360 -2.42 -15.16 -19.33
C VAL A 360 -1.39 -16.17 -19.77
N ARG A 361 -1.50 -16.58 -21.04
CA ARG A 361 -0.54 -17.46 -21.71
C ARG A 361 -0.16 -16.92 -23.08
N LYS A 362 0.91 -17.45 -23.65
CA LYS A 362 1.31 -17.15 -25.03
C LYS A 362 0.13 -17.35 -25.99
N GLY A 363 -0.06 -16.40 -26.89
CA GLY A 363 -1.12 -16.41 -27.89
C GLY A 363 -2.38 -15.65 -27.50
N VAL A 364 -2.61 -15.34 -26.21
CA VAL A 364 -3.75 -14.52 -25.76
C VAL A 364 -3.77 -13.20 -26.53
N GLN A 365 -4.95 -12.81 -27.01
CA GLN A 365 -5.13 -11.57 -27.74
C GLN A 365 -5.17 -10.36 -26.77
N VAL A 366 -4.52 -9.27 -27.20
CA VAL A 366 -4.51 -7.98 -26.49
C VAL A 366 -5.00 -6.91 -27.47
N ALA A 367 -6.23 -6.45 -27.29
CA ALA A 367 -6.87 -5.43 -28.10
C ALA A 367 -6.71 -4.04 -27.48
N PHE A 368 -6.21 -3.08 -28.25
CA PHE A 368 -6.11 -1.68 -27.82
C PHE A 368 -7.31 -0.90 -28.33
N LEU A 369 -8.08 -0.35 -27.41
CA LEU A 369 -9.29 0.41 -27.70
C LEU A 369 -8.98 1.90 -27.71
N ASP A 370 -9.37 2.57 -28.78
CA ASP A 370 -9.15 4.01 -29.00
C ASP A 370 -10.37 4.87 -28.64
N LYS A 371 -11.54 4.23 -28.38
CA LYS A 371 -12.84 4.91 -28.19
C LYS A 371 -13.28 4.91 -26.76
#